data_48c3eb3277fbffdad9078269cd10629b
#
_entry.id   48c3eb3277fbffdad9078269cd10629b
#
_cell.length_a   1.000
_cell.length_b   1.000
_cell.length_c   1.000
_cell.angle_alpha   90.00
_cell.angle_beta   90.00
_cell.angle_gamma   90.00
#
_symmetry.space_group_name_H-M   'P 1'
#
loop_
_entity.id
_entity.type
_entity.pdbx_description
1 polymer ?
#
loop_
_entity_poly.entity_id
_entity_poly.type
_entity_poly.pdbx_seq_one_letter_code
_entity_poly.pdbx_strand_id
1 'polypeptide(L)'
;MVKMAPRTKTYIAGDWDGDREAIQKLYDWNASKSIPIYFINAHDLTQARDSSLNCSIKQSLKTRLDASKRFILIVGEKTASLRSGGCHLCPSYNSYGHYCVRRYYVDYRSYIEYECDEAVKAYKEDGVEIIVLYNGLIVDKNKCPESIRYYGKHLPMVYRGFDGILYWNRHEIERIFE
;
A
#
# COMPACT_ATOMS: atom_id res chain seq x y z
N MET A 1 -24.70 6.11 -17.79
CA MET A 1 -23.65 6.46 -16.81
C MET A 1 -23.89 5.66 -15.55
N VAL A 2 -23.06 4.66 -15.29
CA VAL A 2 -23.10 3.93 -14.00
C VAL A 2 -22.51 4.87 -12.96
N LYS A 3 -23.34 5.36 -12.02
CA LYS A 3 -22.89 6.16 -10.88
C LYS A 3 -21.98 5.27 -10.01
N MET A 4 -20.68 5.45 -10.07
CA MET A 4 -19.77 4.77 -9.14
C MET A 4 -20.12 5.19 -7.71
N ALA A 5 -20.12 4.22 -6.80
CA ALA A 5 -20.33 4.51 -5.38
C ALA A 5 -19.27 5.51 -4.89
N PRO A 6 -19.63 6.45 -3.99
CA PRO A 6 -18.67 7.44 -3.50
C PRO A 6 -17.52 6.75 -2.77
N ARG A 7 -16.28 7.14 -3.09
CA ARG A 7 -15.08 6.69 -2.39
C ARG A 7 -15.05 7.30 -0.98
N THR A 8 -15.00 6.48 0.05
CA THR A 8 -15.08 6.97 1.44
C THR A 8 -13.97 6.45 2.34
N LYS A 9 -13.28 5.40 1.92
CA LYS A 9 -12.35 4.65 2.76
C LYS A 9 -10.90 5.07 2.55
N THR A 10 -10.03 4.65 3.45
CA THR A 10 -8.58 4.78 3.33
C THR A 10 -7.97 3.39 3.17
N TYR A 11 -7.14 3.24 2.17
CA TYR A 11 -6.41 2.01 1.89
C TYR A 11 -4.99 2.11 2.44
N ILE A 12 -4.51 1.10 3.13
CA ILE A 12 -3.13 1.02 3.61
C ILE A 12 -2.43 -0.13 2.91
N ALA A 13 -1.32 0.17 2.26
CA ALA A 13 -0.39 -0.76 1.66
C ALA A 13 0.97 -0.69 2.37
N GLY A 14 1.69 -1.80 2.41
CA GLY A 14 3.02 -1.89 3.01
C GLY A 14 3.51 -3.32 3.18
N ASP A 15 4.74 -3.47 3.65
CA ASP A 15 5.29 -4.75 4.08
C ASP A 15 4.80 -5.08 5.49
N TRP A 16 3.78 -5.90 5.61
CA TRP A 16 3.15 -6.25 6.90
C TRP A 16 4.07 -7.02 7.84
N ASP A 17 5.06 -7.70 7.33
CA ASP A 17 6.04 -8.40 8.16
C ASP A 17 7.19 -7.46 8.55
N GLY A 18 7.72 -6.70 7.60
CA GLY A 18 8.84 -5.79 7.80
C GLY A 18 8.48 -4.49 8.52
N ASP A 19 7.27 -3.96 8.28
CA ASP A 19 6.82 -2.65 8.75
C ASP A 19 5.69 -2.74 9.78
N ARG A 20 5.52 -3.89 10.43
CA ARG A 20 4.42 -4.17 11.37
C ARG A 20 4.24 -3.10 12.43
N GLU A 21 5.33 -2.62 13.03
CA GLU A 21 5.26 -1.60 14.10
C GLU A 21 4.72 -0.27 13.56
N ALA A 22 5.19 0.18 12.39
CA ALA A 22 4.73 1.40 11.75
C ALA A 22 3.24 1.32 11.37
N ILE A 23 2.82 0.19 10.83
CA ILE A 23 1.42 -0.09 10.50
C ILE A 23 0.56 -0.08 11.77
N GLN A 24 1.02 -0.75 12.83
CA GLN A 24 0.30 -0.78 14.11
C GLN A 24 0.16 0.61 14.71
N LYS A 25 1.17 1.48 14.59
CA LYS A 25 1.08 2.88 15.05
C LYS A 25 -0.06 3.66 14.36
N LEU A 26 -0.25 3.47 13.06
CA LEU A 26 -1.39 4.10 12.37
C LEU A 26 -2.73 3.59 12.92
N TYR A 27 -2.86 2.31 13.20
CA TYR A 27 -4.06 1.75 13.82
C TYR A 27 -4.29 2.29 15.24
N ASP A 28 -3.24 2.38 16.06
CA ASP A 28 -3.32 2.90 17.42
C ASP A 28 -3.76 4.36 17.43
N TRP A 29 -3.22 5.18 16.52
CA TRP A 29 -3.63 6.58 16.39
C TRP A 29 -5.06 6.72 15.89
N ASN A 30 -5.50 5.88 14.98
CA ASN A 30 -6.89 5.83 14.54
C ASN A 30 -7.84 5.44 15.68
N ALA A 31 -7.49 4.42 16.45
CA ALA A 31 -8.27 3.97 17.60
C ALA A 31 -8.37 5.05 18.69
N SER A 32 -7.32 5.86 18.87
CA SER A 32 -7.32 7.00 19.80
C SER A 32 -8.10 8.23 19.28
N LYS A 33 -8.76 8.12 18.12
CA LYS A 33 -9.48 9.18 17.42
C LYS A 33 -8.62 10.41 17.06
N SER A 34 -7.30 10.26 17.10
CA SER A 34 -6.37 11.32 16.74
C SER A 34 -6.30 11.51 15.23
N ILE A 35 -6.51 10.44 14.48
CA ILE A 35 -6.56 10.45 13.03
C ILE A 35 -7.89 9.80 12.60
N PRO A 36 -8.85 10.55 12.08
CA PRO A 36 -10.15 10.01 11.66
C PRO A 36 -10.02 9.30 10.31
N ILE A 37 -9.45 8.10 10.32
CA ILE A 37 -9.27 7.30 9.12
C ILE A 37 -10.10 6.02 9.23
N TYR A 38 -10.93 5.75 8.23
CA TYR A 38 -11.61 4.46 8.10
C TYR A 38 -10.70 3.54 7.28
N PHE A 39 -10.01 2.62 7.95
CA PHE A 39 -9.14 1.66 7.30
C PHE A 39 -9.90 0.51 6.65
N ILE A 40 -9.43 0.13 5.47
CA ILE A 40 -9.69 -1.20 4.94
C ILE A 40 -8.43 -2.01 5.19
N ASN A 41 -8.58 -3.12 5.90
CA ASN A 41 -7.47 -4.03 6.10
C ASN A 41 -7.23 -4.85 4.82
N ALA A 42 -6.25 -4.45 4.02
CA ALA A 42 -5.85 -5.19 2.82
C ALA A 42 -5.11 -6.50 3.18
N HIS A 43 -4.45 -6.52 4.34
CA HIS A 43 -3.65 -7.65 4.79
C HIS A 43 -4.45 -8.93 4.96
N ASP A 44 -5.66 -8.88 5.50
CA ASP A 44 -6.52 -10.07 5.68
C ASP A 44 -6.76 -10.83 4.37
N LEU A 45 -6.61 -10.16 3.23
CA LEU A 45 -6.73 -10.82 1.93
C LEU A 45 -5.48 -11.56 1.50
N THR A 46 -4.30 -11.03 1.80
CA THR A 46 -3.04 -11.64 1.37
C THR A 46 -2.66 -12.85 2.24
N GLN A 47 -2.99 -12.82 3.54
CA GLN A 47 -2.75 -13.95 4.45
C GLN A 47 -3.84 -15.03 4.43
N ALA A 48 -5.10 -14.66 4.24
CA ALA A 48 -6.22 -15.60 4.42
C ALA A 48 -6.36 -16.65 3.31
N ARG A 49 -5.53 -16.64 2.27
CA ARG A 49 -5.73 -17.50 1.10
C ARG A 49 -4.44 -17.95 0.44
N ASP A 50 -3.62 -18.74 1.14
CA ASP A 50 -2.45 -19.41 0.54
C ASP A 50 -2.80 -20.24 -0.71
N SER A 51 -4.08 -20.60 -0.89
CA SER A 51 -4.61 -21.31 -2.06
C SER A 51 -5.13 -20.40 -3.17
N SER A 52 -5.18 -19.09 -2.97
CA SER A 52 -5.72 -18.16 -3.97
C SER A 52 -4.69 -17.82 -5.03
N LEU A 53 -5.15 -17.70 -6.29
CA LEU A 53 -4.29 -17.25 -7.38
C LEU A 53 -3.90 -15.78 -7.19
N ASN A 54 -2.69 -15.41 -7.58
CA ASN A 54 -2.18 -14.04 -7.47
C ASN A 54 -3.09 -13.03 -8.20
N CYS A 55 -3.66 -13.38 -9.34
CA CYS A 55 -4.62 -12.53 -10.06
C CYS A 55 -5.92 -12.32 -9.29
N SER A 56 -6.43 -13.34 -8.58
CA SER A 56 -7.64 -13.21 -7.74
C SER A 56 -7.39 -12.30 -6.55
N ILE A 57 -6.21 -12.39 -5.94
CA ILE A 57 -5.80 -11.48 -4.87
C ILE A 57 -5.72 -10.04 -5.39
N LYS A 58 -5.05 -9.80 -6.52
CA LYS A 58 -4.97 -8.48 -7.15
C LYS A 58 -6.34 -7.89 -7.47
N GLN A 59 -7.28 -8.69 -7.97
CA GLN A 59 -8.64 -8.25 -8.22
C GLN A 59 -9.35 -7.81 -6.93
N SER A 60 -9.15 -8.53 -5.84
CA SER A 60 -9.71 -8.16 -4.53
C SER A 60 -9.07 -6.88 -3.97
N LEU A 61 -7.76 -6.70 -4.13
CA LEU A 61 -7.04 -5.48 -3.76
C LEU A 61 -7.58 -4.28 -4.55
N LYS A 62 -7.78 -4.45 -5.87
CA LYS A 62 -8.36 -3.42 -6.73
C LYS A 62 -9.76 -3.00 -6.26
N THR A 63 -10.65 -3.95 -5.98
CA THR A 63 -12.01 -3.65 -5.50
C THR A 63 -11.99 -2.78 -4.24
N ARG A 64 -11.05 -3.02 -3.34
CA ARG A 64 -10.90 -2.23 -2.11
C ARG A 64 -10.33 -0.85 -2.39
N LEU A 65 -9.35 -0.76 -3.28
CA LEU A 65 -8.74 0.51 -3.68
C LEU A 65 -9.78 1.40 -4.39
N ASP A 66 -10.64 0.81 -5.24
CA ASP A 66 -11.71 1.53 -5.93
C ASP A 66 -12.75 2.13 -4.96
N ALA A 67 -12.91 1.56 -3.76
CA ALA A 67 -13.76 2.11 -2.70
C ALA A 67 -13.05 3.19 -1.85
N SER A 68 -11.77 3.45 -2.09
CA SER A 68 -10.95 4.32 -1.24
C SER A 68 -10.79 5.69 -1.85
N LYS A 69 -10.94 6.74 -1.02
CA LYS A 69 -10.63 8.14 -1.35
C LYS A 69 -9.17 8.51 -1.10
N ARG A 70 -8.47 7.67 -0.30
CA ARG A 70 -7.09 7.89 0.13
C ARG A 70 -6.32 6.59 0.09
N PHE A 71 -5.09 6.66 -0.39
CA PHE A 71 -4.13 5.57 -0.40
C PHE A 71 -2.93 5.95 0.45
N ILE A 72 -2.59 5.14 1.44
CA ILE A 72 -1.41 5.28 2.27
C ILE A 72 -0.46 4.14 1.96
N LEU A 73 0.76 4.46 1.55
CA LEU A 73 1.86 3.51 1.41
C LEU A 73 2.81 3.68 2.58
N ILE A 74 3.10 2.61 3.32
CA ILE A 74 4.19 2.56 4.27
C ILE A 74 5.42 2.01 3.56
N VAL A 75 6.51 2.78 3.58
CA VAL A 75 7.77 2.44 2.94
C VAL A 75 8.80 2.11 4.01
N GLY A 76 9.15 0.84 4.09
CA GLY A 76 10.23 0.34 4.93
C GLY A 76 11.46 -0.05 4.13
N GLU A 77 12.34 -0.80 4.76
CA GLU A 77 13.63 -1.17 4.19
C GLU A 77 13.53 -2.01 2.92
N LYS A 78 12.50 -2.87 2.82
CA LYS A 78 12.35 -3.85 1.75
C LYS A 78 11.23 -3.54 0.74
N THR A 79 10.47 -2.47 0.93
CA THR A 79 9.24 -2.20 0.17
C THR A 79 9.45 -2.24 -1.34
N ALA A 80 10.49 -1.58 -1.86
CA ALA A 80 10.81 -1.59 -3.30
C ALA A 80 11.32 -2.94 -3.81
N SER A 81 11.72 -3.85 -2.93
CA SER A 81 12.28 -5.16 -3.30
C SER A 81 11.30 -6.33 -3.13
N LEU A 82 10.09 -6.08 -2.65
CA LEU A 82 9.05 -7.10 -2.50
C LEU A 82 8.66 -7.68 -3.87
N ARG A 83 8.57 -9.01 -3.95
CA ARG A 83 8.27 -9.74 -5.20
C ARG A 83 7.00 -10.59 -5.13
N SER A 84 6.42 -10.76 -3.95
CA SER A 84 5.20 -11.54 -3.76
C SER A 84 4.06 -11.03 -4.65
N GLY A 85 3.35 -11.91 -5.31
CA GLY A 85 2.19 -11.58 -6.15
C GLY A 85 2.44 -11.60 -7.65
N GLY A 86 3.71 -11.67 -8.10
CA GLY A 86 4.03 -11.83 -9.51
C GLY A 86 3.58 -13.18 -10.07
N CYS A 87 3.11 -13.20 -11.30
CA CYS A 87 2.64 -14.45 -11.94
C CYS A 87 3.73 -15.52 -12.02
N HIS A 88 5.00 -15.15 -12.11
CA HIS A 88 6.12 -16.11 -12.12
C HIS A 88 6.22 -16.94 -10.82
N LEU A 89 5.59 -16.49 -9.73
CA LEU A 89 5.49 -17.21 -8.46
C LEU A 89 4.14 -17.96 -8.30
N CYS A 90 3.28 -17.91 -9.30
CA CYS A 90 1.96 -18.51 -9.25
C CYS A 90 2.02 -20.00 -9.62
N PRO A 91 1.34 -20.91 -8.90
CA PRO A 91 1.29 -22.34 -9.24
C PRO A 91 0.70 -22.64 -10.63
N SER A 92 -0.09 -21.73 -11.19
CA SER A 92 -0.68 -21.84 -12.52
C SER A 92 0.17 -21.21 -13.63
N TYR A 93 1.40 -20.79 -13.33
CA TYR A 93 2.30 -20.21 -14.33
C TYR A 93 3.18 -21.26 -14.97
N ASN A 94 3.17 -21.30 -16.29
CA ASN A 94 4.10 -22.14 -17.07
C ASN A 94 5.35 -21.32 -17.40
N SER A 95 6.46 -21.63 -16.72
CA SER A 95 7.74 -20.92 -16.91
C SER A 95 8.41 -21.21 -18.26
N TYR A 96 8.08 -22.33 -18.88
CA TYR A 96 8.65 -22.72 -20.19
C TYR A 96 8.06 -21.91 -21.34
N GLY A 97 6.74 -21.73 -21.31
CA GLY A 97 6.00 -20.98 -22.35
C GLY A 97 5.65 -19.56 -21.96
N HIS A 98 5.99 -19.12 -20.76
CA HIS A 98 5.68 -17.79 -20.23
C HIS A 98 4.18 -17.42 -20.26
N TYR A 99 3.30 -18.39 -19.96
CA TYR A 99 1.85 -18.18 -19.98
C TYR A 99 1.18 -18.75 -18.72
N CYS A 100 -0.02 -18.27 -18.46
CA CYS A 100 -0.90 -18.83 -17.44
C CYS A 100 -1.68 -20.03 -18.00
N VAL A 101 -1.58 -21.24 -17.38
CA VAL A 101 -2.30 -22.44 -17.79
C VAL A 101 -3.81 -22.24 -17.80
N ARG A 102 -4.33 -21.30 -17.01
CA ARG A 102 -5.76 -20.93 -16.96
C ARG A 102 -6.13 -19.88 -18.00
N ARG A 103 -5.20 -19.50 -18.89
CA ARG A 103 -5.37 -18.48 -19.94
C ARG A 103 -5.70 -17.08 -19.43
N TYR A 104 -5.35 -16.75 -18.16
CA TYR A 104 -5.45 -15.41 -17.65
C TYR A 104 -4.26 -14.56 -18.11
N TYR A 105 -4.47 -13.23 -18.10
CA TYR A 105 -3.38 -12.28 -18.38
C TYR A 105 -2.25 -12.44 -17.37
N VAL A 106 -1.00 -12.45 -17.86
CA VAL A 106 0.19 -12.59 -17.02
C VAL A 106 0.65 -11.21 -16.55
N ASP A 107 0.67 -11.02 -15.21
CA ASP A 107 1.12 -9.80 -14.57
C ASP A 107 2.28 -10.13 -13.62
N TYR A 108 3.47 -9.67 -13.95
CA TYR A 108 4.70 -9.94 -13.17
C TYR A 108 4.90 -9.02 -11.98
N ARG A 109 4.10 -7.96 -11.84
CA ARG A 109 4.19 -7.04 -10.72
C ARG A 109 3.94 -7.75 -9.40
N SER A 110 4.69 -7.39 -8.38
CA SER A 110 4.36 -7.75 -7.00
C SER A 110 3.00 -7.15 -6.57
N TYR A 111 2.47 -7.57 -5.44
CA TYR A 111 1.24 -6.97 -4.90
C TYR A 111 1.44 -5.47 -4.65
N ILE A 112 2.56 -5.09 -4.03
CA ILE A 112 2.85 -3.70 -3.71
C ILE A 112 3.02 -2.83 -4.97
N GLU A 113 3.70 -3.33 -6.01
CA GLU A 113 3.82 -2.63 -7.30
C GLU A 113 2.44 -2.46 -7.95
N TYR A 114 1.61 -3.50 -7.93
CA TYR A 114 0.26 -3.46 -8.45
C TYR A 114 -0.61 -2.42 -7.73
N GLU A 115 -0.58 -2.43 -6.39
CA GLU A 115 -1.32 -1.48 -5.55
C GLU A 115 -0.88 -0.03 -5.81
N CYS A 116 0.43 0.21 -5.94
CA CYS A 116 0.97 1.53 -6.26
C CYS A 116 0.56 2.02 -7.65
N ASP A 117 0.61 1.15 -8.66
CA ASP A 117 0.20 1.50 -10.02
C ASP A 117 -1.29 1.86 -10.08
N GLU A 118 -2.15 1.05 -9.45
CA GLU A 118 -3.59 1.32 -9.39
C GLU A 118 -3.90 2.58 -8.58
N ALA A 119 -3.15 2.85 -7.50
CA ALA A 119 -3.29 4.08 -6.73
C ALA A 119 -2.92 5.33 -7.55
N VAL A 120 -1.83 5.27 -8.31
CA VAL A 120 -1.41 6.39 -9.20
C VAL A 120 -2.43 6.59 -10.32
N LYS A 121 -3.00 5.53 -10.86
CA LYS A 121 -4.08 5.63 -11.82
C LYS A 121 -5.29 6.33 -11.22
N ALA A 122 -5.75 5.89 -10.04
CA ALA A 122 -6.87 6.49 -9.33
C ALA A 122 -6.59 7.95 -8.90
N TYR A 123 -5.36 8.30 -8.57
CA TYR A 123 -4.94 9.69 -8.33
C TYR A 123 -5.16 10.57 -9.55
N LYS A 124 -4.78 10.08 -10.74
CA LYS A 124 -4.90 10.84 -12.00
C LYS A 124 -6.34 10.96 -12.51
N GLU A 125 -7.12 9.89 -12.37
CA GLU A 125 -8.47 9.77 -12.95
C GLU A 125 -9.57 10.24 -12.00
N ASP A 126 -9.42 9.93 -10.70
CA ASP A 126 -10.49 10.07 -9.70
C ASP A 126 -10.11 11.02 -8.54
N GLY A 127 -8.90 11.57 -8.53
CA GLY A 127 -8.43 12.48 -7.49
C GLY A 127 -8.20 11.79 -6.13
N VAL A 128 -7.87 10.50 -6.12
CA VAL A 128 -7.51 9.78 -4.89
C VAL A 128 -6.27 10.42 -4.27
N GLU A 129 -6.31 10.73 -2.98
CA GLU A 129 -5.16 11.27 -2.28
C GLU A 129 -4.11 10.19 -2.03
N ILE A 130 -2.84 10.47 -2.36
CA ILE A 130 -1.70 9.59 -2.08
C ILE A 130 -0.87 10.17 -0.94
N ILE A 131 -0.58 9.33 0.06
CA ILE A 131 0.30 9.62 1.18
C ILE A 131 1.33 8.50 1.28
N VAL A 132 2.60 8.85 1.31
CA VAL A 132 3.71 7.90 1.43
C VAL A 132 4.45 8.17 2.73
N LEU A 133 4.38 7.24 3.65
CA LEU A 133 4.95 7.31 4.99
C LEU A 133 6.19 6.42 5.08
N TYR A 134 7.34 7.01 5.36
CA TYR A 134 8.59 6.27 5.49
C TYR A 134 8.80 5.81 6.92
N ASN A 135 8.90 4.51 7.12
CA ASN A 135 9.23 3.90 8.43
C ASN A 135 10.70 4.18 8.77
N GLY A 136 11.01 5.43 9.07
CA GLY A 136 12.37 5.92 9.35
C GLY A 136 12.41 7.42 9.54
N LEU A 137 13.65 7.94 9.69
CA LEU A 137 13.94 9.36 9.96
C LEU A 137 13.86 10.26 8.73
N ILE A 138 14.00 9.69 7.54
CA ILE A 138 14.12 10.44 6.29
C ILE A 138 13.20 9.89 5.22
N VAL A 139 12.87 10.73 4.27
CA VAL A 139 12.18 10.34 3.03
C VAL A 139 13.21 9.78 2.06
N ASP A 140 13.40 8.47 2.06
CA ASP A 140 14.28 7.78 1.10
C ASP A 140 13.47 7.21 -0.07
N LYS A 141 13.36 8.00 -1.12
CA LYS A 141 12.59 7.65 -2.32
C LYS A 141 13.11 6.41 -3.05
N ASN A 142 14.35 5.98 -2.81
CA ASN A 142 14.89 4.75 -3.42
C ASN A 142 14.25 3.49 -2.86
N LYS A 143 13.71 3.55 -1.63
CA LYS A 143 12.97 2.46 -1.00
C LYS A 143 11.50 2.41 -1.42
N CYS A 144 11.03 3.42 -2.14
CA CYS A 144 9.66 3.52 -2.63
C CYS A 144 9.55 2.88 -4.03
N PRO A 145 8.47 2.14 -4.33
CA PRO A 145 8.19 1.67 -5.68
C PRO A 145 8.25 2.81 -6.70
N GLU A 146 8.81 2.54 -7.87
CA GLU A 146 9.11 3.58 -8.86
C GLU A 146 7.87 4.33 -9.32
N SER A 147 6.78 3.63 -9.54
CA SER A 147 5.54 4.19 -10.09
C SER A 147 4.91 5.28 -9.20
N ILE A 148 5.07 5.18 -7.87
CA ILE A 148 4.45 6.12 -6.91
C ILE A 148 5.44 7.14 -6.34
N ARG A 149 6.73 6.99 -6.61
CA ARG A 149 7.85 7.73 -6.02
C ARG A 149 7.71 9.26 -6.05
N TYR A 150 7.00 9.79 -7.05
CA TYR A 150 6.84 11.21 -7.27
C TYR A 150 5.39 11.71 -7.14
N TYR A 151 4.50 10.87 -6.60
CA TYR A 151 3.09 11.20 -6.42
C TYR A 151 2.73 11.34 -4.94
N GLY A 152 1.90 12.33 -4.65
CA GLY A 152 1.35 12.55 -3.31
C GLY A 152 2.30 13.23 -2.32
N LYS A 153 1.95 13.13 -1.05
CA LYS A 153 2.71 13.69 0.07
C LYS A 153 3.63 12.63 0.66
N HIS A 154 4.89 12.98 0.88
CA HIS A 154 5.92 12.07 1.42
C HIS A 154 6.43 12.58 2.76
N LEU A 155 6.34 11.77 3.82
CA LEU A 155 6.78 12.13 5.17
C LEU A 155 7.48 10.98 5.88
N PRO A 156 8.48 11.30 6.75
CA PRO A 156 9.05 10.32 7.66
C PRO A 156 8.10 10.06 8.85
N MET A 157 8.00 8.82 9.28
CA MET A 157 7.20 8.44 10.45
C MET A 157 7.92 8.65 11.77
N VAL A 158 9.22 8.89 11.75
CA VAL A 158 10.08 9.02 12.92
C VAL A 158 10.89 10.31 12.82
N TYR A 159 11.10 10.98 13.94
CA TYR A 159 12.03 12.10 14.04
C TYR A 159 12.95 11.93 15.26
N ARG A 160 14.06 12.64 15.28
CA ARG A 160 14.98 12.69 16.42
C ARG A 160 14.72 13.95 17.24
N GLY A 161 14.40 13.76 18.53
CA GLY A 161 14.24 14.87 19.46
C GLY A 161 15.57 15.57 19.80
N PHE A 162 15.50 16.73 20.45
CA PHE A 162 16.67 17.47 20.95
C PHE A 162 17.47 16.68 22.00
N ASP A 163 16.83 15.73 22.67
CA ASP A 163 17.44 14.78 23.60
C ASP A 163 18.16 13.61 22.90
N GLY A 164 18.12 13.57 21.56
CA GLY A 164 18.71 12.51 20.74
C GLY A 164 17.85 11.24 20.63
N ILE A 165 16.70 11.19 21.32
CA ILE A 165 15.79 10.04 21.30
C ILE A 165 14.93 10.07 20.03
N LEU A 166 14.55 8.88 19.57
CA LEU A 166 13.66 8.71 18.41
C LEU A 166 12.19 8.70 18.86
N TYR A 167 11.41 9.52 18.21
CA TYR A 167 9.97 9.65 18.45
C TYR A 167 9.17 9.41 17.17
N TRP A 168 7.98 8.86 17.32
CA TRP A 168 7.02 8.79 16.24
C TRP A 168 6.48 10.17 15.87
N ASN A 169 6.48 10.50 14.58
CA ASN A 169 6.12 11.81 14.04
C ASN A 169 4.61 12.00 13.91
N ARG A 170 3.90 11.71 15.00
CA ARG A 170 2.43 11.73 15.05
C ARG A 170 1.86 13.06 14.60
N HIS A 171 2.37 14.17 15.13
CA HIS A 171 1.83 15.51 14.90
C HIS A 171 1.85 15.90 13.42
N GLU A 172 2.97 15.68 12.71
CA GLU A 172 3.07 15.98 11.28
C GLU A 172 2.17 15.06 10.45
N ILE A 173 2.03 13.80 10.88
CA ILE A 173 1.13 12.86 10.20
C ILE A 173 -0.33 13.24 10.40
N GLU A 174 -0.75 13.64 11.62
CA GLU A 174 -2.11 14.12 11.90
C GLU A 174 -2.49 15.30 10.98
N ARG A 175 -1.59 16.27 10.81
CA ARG A 175 -1.81 17.45 9.96
C ARG A 175 -2.09 17.14 8.47
N ILE A 176 -1.71 15.96 8.00
CA ILE A 176 -2.03 15.58 6.60
C ILE A 176 -3.50 15.23 6.46
N PHE A 177 -4.14 14.81 7.53
CA PHE A 177 -5.52 14.33 7.53
C PHE A 177 -6.54 15.42 7.86
N GLU A 178 -6.07 16.61 8.26
CA GLU A 178 -6.87 17.82 8.43
C GLU A 178 -7.20 18.46 7.06
#